data_c134b1fef4f224edac13b8453c17988e
#
_entry.id   c134b1fef4f224edac13b8453c17988e
#
_cell.length_a   1.000
_cell.length_b   1.000
_cell.length_c   1.000
_cell.angle_alpha   90.00
_cell.angle_beta   90.00
_cell.angle_gamma   90.00
#
_symmetry.space_group_name_H-M   'P 1'
#
loop_
_entity.id
_entity.type
_entity.pdbx_description
1 polymer ?
#
loop_
_entity_poly.entity_id
_entity_poly.type
_entity_poly.pdbx_seq_one_letter_code
_entity_poly.pdbx_strand_id
1 'polypeptide(L)'
;MSDKKDDLVVVKDNHIINSSYKLTLVEQRIILGCISKIDSTEQFTEEDGFTIRVSEIKDLTTDENMKSLYNQIKQGTNRLYERSIKLNDDDTDVVRWIYRKRYNDDEGSVTLYFTKTVLPYLTQLKGNFTKYKLQYVSRFKSTHSIRIYELLVQWLSKGSREVEVDWLKKTLGVEDKYQRTNNFIGRVIKPSIEDINTHSNISVKYGTRKTGRRITHIQFEFDVKDSTKKLGKSKFKGVGDKEVQRFCNEFVSLTKGKTLDEVKMMMLQRK
;
A
#
# COMPACT_ATOMS: atom_id res chain seq x y z
N MET A 1 0.13 -26.72 1.32
CA MET A 1 -0.73 -25.68 1.92
C MET A 1 0.04 -24.35 2.02
N SER A 2 0.56 -23.81 0.90
CA SER A 2 1.39 -22.59 0.90
C SER A 2 0.78 -21.39 0.13
N ASP A 3 -0.41 -21.50 -0.45
CA ASP A 3 -0.88 -20.55 -1.47
C ASP A 3 -1.92 -19.51 -1.01
N LYS A 4 -2.28 -19.45 0.28
CA LYS A 4 -3.27 -18.46 0.78
C LYS A 4 -2.69 -17.10 1.22
N LYS A 5 -1.36 -16.97 1.32
CA LYS A 5 -0.73 -15.72 1.83
C LYS A 5 -0.57 -14.63 0.78
N ASP A 6 -0.41 -14.99 -0.47
CA ASP A 6 -0.14 -14.03 -1.55
C ASP A 6 -1.38 -13.24 -2.00
N ASP A 7 -2.57 -13.59 -1.52
CA ASP A 7 -3.83 -13.07 -2.00
C ASP A 7 -4.49 -12.02 -1.08
N LEU A 8 -3.89 -11.69 0.07
CA LEU A 8 -4.45 -10.63 0.92
C LEU A 8 -4.38 -9.27 0.21
N VAL A 9 -5.54 -8.69 0.01
CA VAL A 9 -5.72 -7.46 -0.73
C VAL A 9 -6.26 -6.36 0.18
N VAL A 10 -5.62 -5.20 0.13
CA VAL A 10 -6.12 -3.98 0.76
C VAL A 10 -6.93 -3.21 -0.25
N VAL A 11 -8.16 -2.86 0.11
CA VAL A 11 -9.04 -1.98 -0.69
C VAL A 11 -9.48 -0.82 0.20
N LYS A 12 -9.25 0.40 -0.23
CA LYS A 12 -9.64 1.62 0.49
C LYS A 12 -10.16 2.67 -0.46
N ASP A 13 -11.18 3.40 -0.05
CA ASP A 13 -11.62 4.60 -0.75
C ASP A 13 -10.48 5.62 -0.85
N ASN A 14 -10.38 6.30 -1.98
CA ASN A 14 -9.35 7.30 -2.24
C ASN A 14 -9.46 8.51 -1.30
N HIS A 15 -10.63 8.77 -0.74
CA HIS A 15 -10.82 9.81 0.25
C HIS A 15 -10.00 9.53 1.52
N ILE A 16 -10.08 8.30 2.08
CA ILE A 16 -9.24 7.91 3.23
C ILE A 16 -7.74 7.97 2.90
N ILE A 17 -7.35 7.57 1.69
CA ILE A 17 -5.94 7.62 1.28
C ILE A 17 -5.43 9.06 1.22
N ASN A 18 -6.23 10.00 0.77
CA ASN A 18 -5.87 11.43 0.71
C ASN A 18 -6.02 12.15 2.07
N SER A 19 -6.75 11.57 3.02
CA SER A 19 -6.98 12.14 4.34
C SER A 19 -5.73 12.25 5.20
N SER A 20 -5.72 13.18 6.16
CA SER A 20 -4.60 13.39 7.08
C SER A 20 -4.75 12.56 8.34
N TYR A 21 -3.72 11.77 8.68
CA TYR A 21 -3.63 11.04 9.92
C TYR A 21 -2.18 10.67 10.29
N LYS A 22 -1.96 10.45 11.58
CA LYS A 22 -0.66 10.03 12.13
C LYS A 22 -0.79 8.65 12.75
N LEU A 23 -0.14 7.66 12.13
CA LEU A 23 -0.02 6.30 12.65
C LEU A 23 1.45 5.90 12.72
N THR A 24 1.81 5.12 13.73
CA THR A 24 3.09 4.40 13.73
C THR A 24 3.05 3.24 12.73
N LEU A 25 4.21 2.71 12.38
CA LEU A 25 4.29 1.59 11.45
C LEU A 25 3.51 0.35 11.95
N VAL A 26 3.56 0.07 13.25
CA VAL A 26 2.81 -1.04 13.87
C VAL A 26 1.30 -0.78 13.79
N GLU A 27 0.84 0.42 14.15
CA GLU A 27 -0.57 0.81 14.05
C GLU A 27 -1.09 0.67 12.61
N GLN A 28 -0.27 1.11 11.63
CA GLN A 28 -0.65 1.01 10.21
C GLN A 28 -0.72 -0.43 9.72
N ARG A 29 0.23 -1.28 10.13
CA ARG A 29 0.19 -2.72 9.82
C ARG A 29 -1.03 -3.42 10.42
N ILE A 30 -1.40 -3.08 11.65
CA ILE A 30 -2.62 -3.61 12.30
C ILE A 30 -3.86 -3.22 11.48
N ILE A 31 -4.01 -1.95 11.13
CA ILE A 31 -5.15 -1.48 10.31
C ILE A 31 -5.18 -2.18 8.96
N LEU A 32 -4.04 -2.22 8.24
CA LEU A 32 -3.98 -2.83 6.92
C LEU A 32 -4.27 -4.33 6.95
N GLY A 33 -3.79 -5.01 7.99
CA GLY A 33 -4.10 -6.42 8.23
C GLY A 33 -5.60 -6.66 8.45
N CYS A 34 -6.28 -5.80 9.22
CA CYS A 34 -7.73 -5.87 9.39
C CYS A 34 -8.47 -5.53 8.09
N ILE A 35 -8.09 -4.46 7.39
CA ILE A 35 -8.72 -4.06 6.12
C ILE A 35 -8.58 -5.17 5.05
N SER A 36 -7.46 -5.88 5.01
CA SER A 36 -7.27 -6.96 4.03
C SER A 36 -8.20 -8.16 4.21
N LYS A 37 -8.97 -8.20 5.31
CA LYS A 37 -10.00 -9.21 5.59
C LYS A 37 -11.42 -8.74 5.31
N ILE A 38 -11.58 -7.46 4.98
CA ILE A 38 -12.87 -6.88 4.61
C ILE A 38 -13.13 -7.22 3.14
N ASP A 39 -14.24 -7.88 2.87
CA ASP A 39 -14.76 -7.90 1.50
C ASP A 39 -15.37 -6.53 1.20
N SER A 40 -14.66 -5.74 0.40
CA SER A 40 -15.04 -4.36 0.09
C SER A 40 -16.33 -4.24 -0.74
N THR A 41 -16.91 -5.36 -1.19
CA THR A 41 -18.17 -5.41 -1.92
C THR A 41 -19.37 -5.66 -1.03
N GLU A 42 -19.15 -6.23 0.16
CA GLU A 42 -20.19 -6.56 1.13
C GLU A 42 -20.52 -5.36 2.05
N GLN A 43 -21.65 -5.45 2.70
CA GLN A 43 -22.08 -4.50 3.71
C GLN A 43 -21.68 -5.01 5.08
N PHE A 44 -20.97 -4.17 5.83
CA PHE A 44 -20.64 -4.40 7.23
C PHE A 44 -21.22 -3.28 8.10
N THR A 45 -21.43 -3.58 9.36
CA THR A 45 -21.88 -2.65 10.39
C THR A 45 -20.77 -2.40 11.40
N GLU A 46 -20.95 -1.45 12.27
CA GLU A 46 -20.00 -1.20 13.36
C GLU A 46 -19.87 -2.36 14.36
N GLU A 47 -20.86 -3.26 14.42
CA GLU A 47 -20.82 -4.45 15.28
C GLU A 47 -19.92 -5.56 14.72
N ASP A 48 -19.54 -5.46 13.44
CA ASP A 48 -18.67 -6.43 12.78
C ASP A 48 -17.22 -6.18 13.20
N GLY A 49 -16.62 -7.18 13.82
CA GLY A 49 -15.25 -7.13 14.30
C GLY A 49 -14.28 -7.79 13.33
N PHE A 50 -13.18 -7.12 13.03
CA PHE A 50 -12.13 -7.63 12.15
C PHE A 50 -10.93 -8.07 12.98
N THR A 51 -10.66 -9.39 12.98
CA THR A 51 -9.64 -10.00 13.83
C THR A 51 -8.34 -10.19 13.07
N ILE A 52 -7.24 -9.75 13.68
CA ILE A 52 -5.88 -10.02 13.21
C ILE A 52 -5.11 -10.85 14.24
N ARG A 53 -4.45 -11.91 13.79
CA ARG A 53 -3.58 -12.75 14.62
C ARG A 53 -2.13 -12.25 14.57
N VAL A 54 -1.39 -12.48 15.65
CA VAL A 54 0.05 -12.15 15.71
C VAL A 54 0.83 -12.81 14.58
N SER A 55 0.48 -14.06 14.24
CA SER A 55 1.12 -14.79 13.13
C SER A 55 0.96 -14.07 11.78
N GLU A 56 -0.16 -13.39 11.56
CA GLU A 56 -0.41 -12.65 10.33
C GLU A 56 0.40 -11.34 10.27
N ILE A 57 0.61 -10.69 11.42
CA ILE A 57 1.47 -9.50 11.51
C ILE A 57 2.94 -9.88 11.48
N LYS A 58 3.33 -11.06 12.00
CA LYS A 58 4.69 -11.55 11.90
C LYS A 58 5.18 -11.55 10.45
N ASP A 59 4.33 -11.90 9.52
CA ASP A 59 4.65 -11.88 8.09
C ASP A 59 4.83 -10.45 7.53
N LEU A 60 4.36 -9.45 8.26
CA LEU A 60 4.50 -8.03 7.95
C LEU A 60 5.66 -7.36 8.72
N THR A 61 6.45 -8.12 9.48
CA THR A 61 7.56 -7.60 10.29
C THR A 61 8.79 -8.49 10.15
N THR A 62 9.92 -8.02 10.64
CA THR A 62 11.17 -8.79 10.74
C THR A 62 11.39 -9.36 12.15
N ASP A 63 10.45 -9.14 13.08
CA ASP A 63 10.56 -9.63 14.46
C ASP A 63 10.10 -11.09 14.53
N GLU A 64 11.00 -11.98 14.95
CA GLU A 64 10.75 -13.41 15.05
C GLU A 64 10.17 -13.83 16.40
N ASN A 65 10.26 -12.97 17.43
CA ASN A 65 9.77 -13.29 18.77
C ASN A 65 8.26 -13.01 18.90
N MET A 66 7.46 -14.08 18.88
CA MET A 66 6.00 -14.01 18.92
C MET A 66 5.45 -13.31 20.16
N LYS A 67 6.05 -13.50 21.34
CA LYS A 67 5.61 -12.87 22.60
C LYS A 67 5.90 -11.35 22.58
N SER A 68 7.10 -10.98 22.13
CA SER A 68 7.48 -9.57 21.91
C SER A 68 6.52 -8.91 20.93
N LEU A 69 6.25 -9.57 19.80
CA LEU A 69 5.37 -9.08 18.75
C LEU A 69 3.94 -8.90 19.25
N TYR A 70 3.40 -9.85 20.04
CA TYR A 70 2.08 -9.70 20.64
C TYR A 70 1.99 -8.49 21.55
N ASN A 71 2.99 -8.27 22.40
CA ASN A 71 3.05 -7.09 23.26
C ASN A 71 3.10 -5.78 22.43
N GLN A 72 3.87 -5.76 21.34
CA GLN A 72 3.91 -4.61 20.42
C GLN A 72 2.54 -4.36 19.77
N ILE A 73 1.82 -5.43 19.37
CA ILE A 73 0.48 -5.33 18.79
C ILE A 73 -0.50 -4.80 19.85
N LYS A 74 -0.49 -5.30 21.09
CA LYS A 74 -1.34 -4.79 22.17
C LYS A 74 -1.09 -3.30 22.42
N GLN A 75 0.17 -2.91 22.54
CA GLN A 75 0.54 -1.49 22.71
C GLN A 75 0.16 -0.65 21.48
N GLY A 76 0.39 -1.15 20.26
CA GLY A 76 -0.02 -0.51 19.03
C GLY A 76 -1.54 -0.31 18.96
N THR A 77 -2.29 -1.34 19.31
CA THR A 77 -3.76 -1.28 19.35
C THR A 77 -4.27 -0.31 20.43
N ASN A 78 -3.60 -0.23 21.59
CA ASN A 78 -3.94 0.76 22.62
C ASN A 78 -3.77 2.19 22.10
N ARG A 79 -2.65 2.48 21.44
CA ARG A 79 -2.43 3.79 20.81
C ARG A 79 -3.41 4.04 19.66
N LEU A 80 -3.67 3.02 18.81
CA LEU A 80 -4.61 3.12 17.70
C LEU A 80 -6.02 3.51 18.15
N TYR A 81 -6.46 3.03 19.30
CA TYR A 81 -7.76 3.39 19.90
C TYR A 81 -7.90 4.89 20.16
N GLU A 82 -6.78 5.60 20.36
CA GLU A 82 -6.75 7.05 20.56
C GLU A 82 -6.46 7.82 19.25
N ARG A 83 -6.22 7.10 18.12
CA ARG A 83 -5.90 7.73 16.84
C ARG A 83 -7.14 8.18 16.10
N SER A 84 -7.00 9.34 15.49
CA SER A 84 -8.03 9.96 14.67
C SER A 84 -7.55 10.17 13.24
N ILE A 85 -8.50 10.35 12.35
CA ILE A 85 -8.33 10.73 10.95
C ILE A 85 -9.15 11.99 10.68
N LYS A 86 -8.58 12.90 9.91
CA LYS A 86 -9.25 14.09 9.38
C LYS A 86 -9.76 13.73 7.99
N LEU A 87 -11.05 13.46 7.86
CA LEU A 87 -11.63 12.96 6.61
C LEU A 87 -11.75 14.03 5.52
N ASN A 88 -11.97 15.25 5.92
CA ASN A 88 -12.04 16.40 5.04
C ASN A 88 -10.81 17.29 5.21
N ASP A 89 -10.58 18.24 4.28
CA ASP A 89 -9.54 19.25 4.47
C ASP A 89 -9.87 20.21 5.64
N ASP A 90 -11.02 20.02 6.27
CA ASP A 90 -11.45 20.70 7.48
C ASP A 90 -10.79 20.08 8.72
N ASP A 91 -9.97 20.84 9.39
CA ASP A 91 -9.29 20.41 10.62
C ASP A 91 -10.25 20.23 11.80
N THR A 92 -11.52 20.60 11.67
CA THR A 92 -12.57 20.47 12.69
C THR A 92 -13.32 19.14 12.60
N ASP A 93 -13.33 18.47 11.43
CA ASP A 93 -13.98 17.17 11.26
C ASP A 93 -12.97 16.02 11.50
N VAL A 94 -12.90 15.62 12.75
CA VAL A 94 -11.94 14.62 13.25
C VAL A 94 -12.68 13.41 13.79
N VAL A 95 -12.45 12.24 13.21
CA VAL A 95 -13.10 10.99 13.62
C VAL A 95 -12.08 9.94 14.07
N ARG A 96 -12.46 9.06 14.98
CA ARG A 96 -11.60 7.94 15.38
C ARG A 96 -11.66 6.81 14.37
N TRP A 97 -10.56 6.07 14.21
CA TRP A 97 -10.51 4.89 13.36
C TRP A 97 -11.40 3.77 13.89
N ILE A 98 -11.30 3.50 15.18
CA ILE A 98 -12.00 2.42 15.88
C ILE A 98 -12.69 2.95 17.13
N TYR A 99 -13.82 2.37 17.45
CA TYR A 99 -14.55 2.70 18.69
C TYR A 99 -14.43 1.60 19.76
N ARG A 100 -14.05 0.36 19.34
CA ARG A 100 -13.92 -0.79 20.23
C ARG A 100 -12.75 -1.66 19.80
N LYS A 101 -12.08 -2.27 20.75
CA LYS A 101 -11.04 -3.28 20.56
C LYS A 101 -11.25 -4.42 21.53
N ARG A 102 -10.89 -5.63 21.14
CA ARG A 102 -10.96 -6.83 21.97
C ARG A 102 -9.68 -7.62 21.83
N TYR A 103 -9.11 -8.04 22.95
CA TYR A 103 -7.96 -8.93 22.99
C TYR A 103 -8.41 -10.36 23.24
N ASN A 104 -7.80 -11.31 22.55
CA ASN A 104 -7.90 -12.72 22.85
C ASN A 104 -6.47 -13.24 23.09
N ASP A 105 -6.09 -13.27 24.37
CA ASP A 105 -4.73 -13.60 24.79
C ASP A 105 -4.42 -15.08 24.48
N ASP A 106 -5.39 -15.99 24.59
CA ASP A 106 -5.22 -17.42 24.33
C ASP A 106 -4.92 -17.71 22.85
N GLU A 107 -5.54 -16.96 21.95
CA GLU A 107 -5.32 -17.09 20.51
C GLU A 107 -4.21 -16.16 19.98
N GLY A 108 -3.69 -15.28 20.83
CA GLY A 108 -2.74 -14.26 20.39
C GLY A 108 -3.32 -13.37 19.29
N SER A 109 -4.56 -12.91 19.47
CA SER A 109 -5.27 -12.11 18.46
C SER A 109 -5.89 -10.84 19.03
N VAL A 110 -6.17 -9.90 18.14
CA VAL A 110 -6.84 -8.63 18.43
C VAL A 110 -7.96 -8.42 17.44
N THR A 111 -9.15 -8.09 17.92
CA THR A 111 -10.30 -7.71 17.11
C THR A 111 -10.51 -6.20 17.19
N LEU A 112 -10.61 -5.55 16.04
CA LEU A 112 -10.92 -4.12 15.90
C LEU A 112 -12.33 -3.93 15.36
N TYR A 113 -13.01 -2.92 15.87
CA TYR A 113 -14.31 -2.48 15.41
C TYR A 113 -14.18 -1.05 14.89
N PHE A 114 -14.32 -0.88 13.58
CA PHE A 114 -14.23 0.42 12.94
C PHE A 114 -15.45 1.27 13.26
N THR A 115 -15.25 2.59 13.35
CA THR A 115 -16.37 3.51 13.57
C THR A 115 -17.32 3.50 12.38
N LYS A 116 -18.61 3.79 12.66
CA LYS A 116 -19.65 3.94 11.62
C LYS A 116 -19.25 4.94 10.53
N THR A 117 -18.48 5.97 10.88
CA THR A 117 -18.02 7.00 9.94
C THR A 117 -16.90 6.49 9.05
N VAL A 118 -16.04 5.59 9.52
CA VAL A 118 -14.89 5.06 8.72
C VAL A 118 -15.31 3.89 7.84
N LEU A 119 -16.24 3.05 8.28
CA LEU A 119 -16.67 1.84 7.56
C LEU A 119 -17.06 2.08 6.08
N PRO A 120 -17.83 3.14 5.71
CA PRO A 120 -18.21 3.38 4.31
C PRO A 120 -17.03 3.58 3.36
N TYR A 121 -15.86 3.93 3.88
CA TYR A 121 -14.64 4.08 3.09
C TYR A 121 -13.84 2.76 2.94
N LEU A 122 -14.32 1.68 3.53
CA LEU A 122 -13.71 0.35 3.51
C LEU A 122 -14.64 -0.72 2.92
N THR A 123 -15.94 -0.43 2.82
CA THR A 123 -16.99 -1.38 2.45
C THR A 123 -17.89 -0.81 1.37
N GLN A 124 -18.57 -1.66 0.61
CA GLN A 124 -19.48 -1.29 -0.49
C GLN A 124 -18.85 -0.32 -1.53
N LEU A 125 -17.57 -0.47 -1.79
CA LEU A 125 -16.81 0.41 -2.67
C LEU A 125 -17.14 0.10 -4.14
N LYS A 126 -17.88 0.99 -4.80
CA LYS A 126 -18.30 0.86 -6.20
C LYS A 126 -17.37 1.58 -7.19
N GLY A 127 -16.57 2.51 -6.72
CA GLY A 127 -15.64 3.31 -7.52
C GLY A 127 -14.77 4.18 -6.63
N ASN A 128 -13.85 4.92 -7.23
CA ASN A 128 -12.96 5.85 -6.54
C ASN A 128 -12.15 5.23 -5.39
N PHE A 129 -11.73 3.97 -5.56
CA PHE A 129 -10.94 3.23 -4.58
C PHE A 129 -9.60 2.78 -5.15
N THR A 130 -8.68 2.50 -4.26
CA THR A 130 -7.36 1.94 -4.56
C THR A 130 -7.27 0.53 -4.00
N LYS A 131 -6.76 -0.39 -4.83
CA LYS A 131 -6.58 -1.81 -4.52
C LYS A 131 -5.12 -2.20 -4.74
N TYR A 132 -4.54 -2.90 -3.75
CA TYR A 132 -3.18 -3.43 -3.87
C TYR A 132 -2.99 -4.66 -2.97
N LYS A 133 -2.03 -5.52 -3.29
CA LYS A 133 -1.68 -6.67 -2.44
C LYS A 133 -0.94 -6.22 -1.19
N LEU A 134 -1.34 -6.72 -0.01
CA LEU A 134 -0.74 -6.37 1.27
C LEU A 134 0.77 -6.65 1.31
N GLN A 135 1.22 -7.71 0.62
CA GLN A 135 2.64 -8.07 0.51
C GLN A 135 3.53 -6.96 -0.08
N TYR A 136 2.98 -6.05 -0.90
CA TYR A 136 3.76 -4.97 -1.51
C TYR A 136 4.19 -3.89 -0.53
N VAL A 137 3.51 -3.78 0.62
CA VAL A 137 3.82 -2.81 1.67
C VAL A 137 4.34 -3.46 2.95
N SER A 138 4.31 -4.79 3.04
CA SER A 138 4.65 -5.56 4.23
C SER A 138 6.08 -5.30 4.74
N ARG A 139 7.03 -5.13 3.83
CA ARG A 139 8.46 -4.95 4.12
C ARG A 139 8.89 -3.49 4.26
N PHE A 140 7.97 -2.54 4.11
CA PHE A 140 8.32 -1.12 4.26
C PHE A 140 8.77 -0.80 5.68
N LYS A 141 9.80 0.03 5.79
CA LYS A 141 10.42 0.41 7.05
C LYS A 141 9.82 1.67 7.67
N SER A 142 8.96 2.36 6.91
CA SER A 142 8.38 3.64 7.33
C SER A 142 6.89 3.69 7.02
N THR A 143 6.11 4.29 7.92
CA THR A 143 4.70 4.63 7.66
C THR A 143 4.56 5.60 6.48
N HIS A 144 5.56 6.48 6.27
CA HIS A 144 5.55 7.39 5.12
C HIS A 144 5.70 6.64 3.79
N SER A 145 6.49 5.56 3.76
CA SER A 145 6.61 4.70 2.57
C SER A 145 5.26 4.09 2.20
N ILE A 146 4.49 3.60 3.18
CA ILE A 146 3.16 3.05 2.95
C ILE A 146 2.23 4.14 2.40
N ARG A 147 2.19 5.30 3.05
CA ARG A 147 1.33 6.42 2.66
C ARG A 147 1.63 6.95 1.26
N ILE A 148 2.92 7.15 0.95
CA ILE A 148 3.34 7.60 -0.39
C ILE A 148 3.00 6.53 -1.43
N TYR A 149 3.26 5.25 -1.15
CA TYR A 149 2.88 4.17 -2.06
C TYR A 149 1.38 4.19 -2.38
N GLU A 150 0.51 4.30 -1.38
CA GLU A 150 -0.95 4.40 -1.56
C GLU A 150 -1.34 5.61 -2.41
N LEU A 151 -0.74 6.77 -2.16
CA LEU A 151 -0.96 7.98 -2.94
C LEU A 151 -0.54 7.83 -4.40
N LEU A 152 0.49 7.04 -4.70
CA LEU A 152 0.95 6.81 -6.07
C LEU A 152 0.10 5.76 -6.79
N VAL A 153 -0.26 4.67 -6.11
CA VAL A 153 -1.07 3.59 -6.70
C VAL A 153 -2.45 4.07 -7.14
N GLN A 154 -3.04 5.09 -6.50
CA GLN A 154 -4.25 5.75 -7.00
C GLN A 154 -4.12 6.25 -8.44
N TRP A 155 -2.94 6.66 -8.83
CA TRP A 155 -2.64 7.28 -10.13
C TRP A 155 -1.84 6.35 -11.05
N LEU A 156 -1.84 5.05 -10.75
CA LEU A 156 -1.01 4.08 -11.48
C LEU A 156 -1.32 4.06 -12.98
N SER A 157 -2.57 4.23 -13.35
CA SER A 157 -2.99 4.32 -14.75
C SER A 157 -2.49 5.58 -15.49
N LYS A 158 -2.14 6.63 -14.73
CA LYS A 158 -1.56 7.87 -15.26
C LYS A 158 -0.03 7.83 -15.33
N GLY A 159 0.60 7.00 -14.49
CA GLY A 159 2.06 6.88 -14.42
C GLY A 159 2.78 8.09 -13.81
N SER A 160 2.05 9.12 -13.42
CA SER A 160 2.62 10.34 -12.82
C SER A 160 1.64 11.03 -11.88
N ARG A 161 2.18 11.73 -10.89
CA ARG A 161 1.42 12.60 -9.98
C ARG A 161 2.28 13.78 -9.53
N GLU A 162 1.75 14.99 -9.64
CA GLU A 162 2.33 16.17 -9.02
C GLU A 162 1.50 16.56 -7.80
N VAL A 163 2.17 16.88 -6.70
CA VAL A 163 1.52 17.29 -5.44
C VAL A 163 2.23 18.48 -4.81
N GLU A 164 1.46 19.36 -4.18
CA GLU A 164 2.03 20.43 -3.38
C GLU A 164 2.73 19.92 -2.13
N VAL A 165 3.85 20.53 -1.79
CA VAL A 165 4.66 20.13 -0.63
C VAL A 165 3.87 20.26 0.68
N ASP A 166 3.12 21.34 0.85
CA ASP A 166 2.38 21.60 2.09
C ASP A 166 1.19 20.66 2.22
N TRP A 167 0.47 20.38 1.13
CA TRP A 167 -0.56 19.35 1.10
C TRP A 167 0.02 17.97 1.45
N LEU A 168 1.16 17.59 0.87
CA LEU A 168 1.78 16.30 1.15
C LEU A 168 2.23 16.18 2.59
N LYS A 169 2.81 17.23 3.17
CA LYS A 169 3.16 17.25 4.60
C LYS A 169 1.93 17.07 5.48
N LYS A 170 0.82 17.77 5.20
CA LYS A 170 -0.45 17.65 5.92
C LYS A 170 -0.99 16.23 5.82
N THR A 171 -1.06 15.67 4.61
CA THR A 171 -1.53 14.30 4.35
C THR A 171 -0.68 13.25 5.09
N LEU A 172 0.64 13.44 5.17
CA LEU A 172 1.54 12.55 5.90
C LEU A 172 1.58 12.82 7.42
N GLY A 173 0.86 13.84 7.91
CA GLY A 173 0.81 14.24 9.31
C GLY A 173 2.15 14.76 9.84
N VAL A 174 2.92 15.47 9.01
CA VAL A 174 4.23 16.04 9.36
C VAL A 174 4.30 17.55 9.08
N GLU A 175 3.17 18.21 9.01
CA GLU A 175 3.02 19.65 8.75
C GLU A 175 3.84 20.50 9.71
N ASP A 176 3.87 20.11 11.00
CA ASP A 176 4.62 20.80 12.06
C ASP A 176 6.12 20.49 12.05
N LYS A 177 6.55 19.56 11.19
CA LYS A 177 7.94 19.12 11.06
C LYS A 177 8.54 19.62 9.76
N TYR A 178 9.85 19.58 9.68
CA TYR A 178 10.57 19.86 8.43
C TYR A 178 10.26 21.23 7.82
N GLN A 179 10.44 22.30 8.57
CA GLN A 179 10.28 23.69 8.09
C GLN A 179 10.97 23.94 6.74
N ARG A 180 12.18 23.40 6.56
CA ARG A 180 12.89 23.45 5.28
C ARG A 180 12.45 22.28 4.38
N THR A 181 11.95 22.56 3.19
CA THR A 181 11.50 21.55 2.21
C THR A 181 12.61 20.55 1.87
N ASN A 182 13.86 20.97 1.80
CA ASN A 182 14.99 20.05 1.54
C ASN A 182 15.13 18.99 2.65
N ASN A 183 14.86 19.34 3.91
CA ASN A 183 14.88 18.38 5.01
C ASN A 183 13.71 17.37 4.89
N PHE A 184 12.54 17.84 4.47
CA PHE A 184 11.40 16.97 4.18
C PHE A 184 11.74 15.98 3.05
N ILE A 185 12.30 16.49 1.95
CA ILE A 185 12.71 15.65 0.83
C ILE A 185 13.77 14.62 1.28
N GLY A 186 14.80 15.05 1.96
CA GLY A 186 15.91 14.17 2.37
C GLY A 186 15.53 13.13 3.42
N ARG A 187 14.62 13.46 4.35
CA ARG A 187 14.28 12.59 5.49
C ARG A 187 12.99 11.80 5.31
N VAL A 188 12.11 12.23 4.41
CA VAL A 188 10.82 11.57 4.18
C VAL A 188 10.73 11.04 2.75
N ILE A 189 10.83 11.90 1.74
CA ILE A 189 10.57 11.51 0.35
C ILE A 189 11.63 10.52 -0.15
N LYS A 190 12.90 10.88 -0.08
CA LYS A 190 14.00 10.05 -0.61
C LYS A 190 14.02 8.65 0.03
N PRO A 191 14.03 8.48 1.37
CA PRO A 191 13.98 7.15 1.97
C PRO A 191 12.71 6.37 1.64
N SER A 192 11.55 7.05 1.50
CA SER A 192 10.31 6.37 1.12
C SER A 192 10.36 5.85 -0.31
N ILE A 193 10.91 6.61 -1.26
CA ILE A 193 11.08 6.16 -2.64
C ILE A 193 12.07 4.99 -2.73
N GLU A 194 13.16 5.03 -1.98
CA GLU A 194 14.12 3.91 -1.89
C GLU A 194 13.44 2.63 -1.36
N ASP A 195 12.63 2.76 -0.31
CA ASP A 195 11.86 1.67 0.30
C ASP A 195 10.83 1.08 -0.68
N ILE A 196 10.04 1.94 -1.36
CA ILE A 196 9.08 1.57 -2.40
C ILE A 196 9.79 0.85 -3.56
N ASN A 197 10.89 1.42 -4.05
CA ASN A 197 11.64 0.83 -5.14
C ASN A 197 12.27 -0.52 -4.79
N THR A 198 12.58 -0.75 -3.52
CA THR A 198 13.18 -2.01 -3.07
C THR A 198 12.14 -3.10 -2.88
N HIS A 199 11.00 -2.78 -2.28
CA HIS A 199 10.09 -3.77 -1.70
C HIS A 199 8.73 -3.88 -2.39
N SER A 200 8.31 -2.89 -3.21
CA SER A 200 7.00 -2.93 -3.87
C SER A 200 7.06 -3.40 -5.33
N ASN A 201 5.88 -3.46 -5.94
CA ASN A 201 5.68 -3.80 -7.35
C ASN A 201 5.84 -2.61 -8.31
N ILE A 202 6.08 -1.39 -7.81
CA ILE A 202 6.27 -0.21 -8.66
C ILE A 202 7.70 0.33 -8.58
N SER A 203 8.13 0.95 -9.67
CA SER A 203 9.37 1.74 -9.75
C SER A 203 8.99 3.21 -9.77
N VAL A 204 9.62 4.01 -8.92
CA VAL A 204 9.29 5.43 -8.73
C VAL A 204 10.53 6.29 -8.89
N LYS A 205 10.39 7.40 -9.62
CA LYS A 205 11.33 8.52 -9.64
C LYS A 205 10.63 9.75 -9.10
N TYR A 206 11.38 10.72 -8.59
CA TYR A 206 10.81 11.99 -8.19
C TYR A 206 11.65 13.16 -8.68
N GLY A 207 10.96 14.27 -8.94
CA GLY A 207 11.51 15.57 -9.25
C GLY A 207 10.88 16.65 -8.38
N THR A 208 11.28 17.89 -8.57
CA THR A 208 10.72 19.03 -7.84
C THR A 208 10.42 20.17 -8.78
N ARG A 209 9.29 20.85 -8.57
CA ARG A 209 8.96 22.10 -9.24
C ARG A 209 9.09 23.27 -8.27
N LYS A 210 9.70 24.34 -8.73
CA LYS A 210 9.88 25.56 -7.96
C LYS A 210 8.94 26.67 -8.44
N THR A 211 8.52 27.51 -7.51
CA THR A 211 7.91 28.82 -7.81
C THR A 211 8.86 29.87 -7.21
N GLY A 212 9.51 30.62 -8.09
CA GLY A 212 10.64 31.47 -7.70
C GLY A 212 11.80 30.65 -7.13
N ARG A 213 12.24 30.97 -5.91
CA ARG A 213 13.33 30.26 -5.22
C ARG A 213 12.87 29.07 -4.37
N ARG A 214 11.55 28.90 -4.19
CA ARG A 214 11.00 27.87 -3.30
C ARG A 214 10.57 26.62 -4.06
N ILE A 215 10.88 25.44 -3.55
CA ILE A 215 10.30 24.18 -4.01
C ILE A 215 8.87 24.12 -3.47
N THR A 216 7.90 24.11 -4.37
CA THR A 216 6.46 24.14 -4.05
C THR A 216 5.76 22.82 -4.36
N HIS A 217 6.29 22.04 -5.29
CA HIS A 217 5.68 20.76 -5.69
C HIS A 217 6.73 19.66 -5.77
N ILE A 218 6.26 18.43 -5.53
CA ILE A 218 7.00 17.20 -5.81
C ILE A 218 6.28 16.51 -6.95
N GLN A 219 7.05 16.13 -7.96
CA GLN A 219 6.60 15.40 -9.14
C GLN A 219 7.06 13.96 -9.01
N PHE A 220 6.15 13.01 -9.15
CA PHE A 220 6.43 11.59 -9.15
C PHE A 220 6.15 11.01 -10.53
N GLU A 221 7.07 10.21 -11.02
CA GLU A 221 6.89 9.34 -12.20
C GLU A 221 7.03 7.90 -11.74
N PHE A 222 6.10 7.04 -12.11
CA PHE A 222 6.08 5.66 -11.63
C PHE A 222 5.40 4.72 -12.63
N ASP A 223 5.85 3.47 -12.58
CA ASP A 223 5.30 2.40 -13.41
C ASP A 223 5.37 1.08 -12.64
N VAL A 224 4.57 0.10 -13.06
CA VAL A 224 4.68 -1.27 -12.54
C VAL A 224 6.02 -1.84 -12.96
N LYS A 225 6.73 -2.45 -12.01
CA LYS A 225 7.96 -3.17 -12.32
C LYS A 225 7.66 -4.32 -13.28
N ASP A 226 8.30 -4.29 -14.41
CA ASP A 226 8.21 -5.33 -15.41
C ASP A 226 8.71 -6.65 -14.79
N SER A 227 7.79 -7.56 -14.51
CA SER A 227 8.14 -8.90 -13.98
C SER A 227 9.01 -9.68 -14.96
N THR A 228 8.99 -9.30 -16.24
CA THR A 228 9.79 -9.94 -17.28
C THR A 228 11.28 -9.57 -17.21
N LYS A 229 11.65 -8.40 -16.64
CA LYS A 229 13.06 -8.02 -16.45
C LYS A 229 13.80 -8.75 -15.32
N LYS A 230 13.09 -9.43 -14.42
CA LYS A 230 13.70 -10.24 -13.33
C LYS A 230 13.90 -11.70 -13.68
N LEU A 231 13.35 -12.18 -14.78
CA LEU A 231 13.63 -13.52 -15.30
C LEU A 231 14.99 -13.49 -16.01
N GLY A 232 16.05 -13.63 -15.20
CA GLY A 232 17.37 -13.93 -15.72
C GLY A 232 17.29 -15.17 -16.58
N LYS A 233 17.70 -15.05 -17.85
CA LYS A 233 17.85 -16.10 -18.88
C LYS A 233 16.67 -17.08 -18.92
N SER A 234 15.75 -16.83 -19.86
CA SER A 234 14.66 -17.74 -20.20
C SER A 234 15.10 -19.21 -20.16
N LYS A 235 14.31 -20.05 -19.49
CA LYS A 235 14.51 -21.52 -19.48
C LYS A 235 14.40 -22.14 -20.88
N PHE A 236 13.84 -21.42 -21.82
CA PHE A 236 13.62 -21.87 -23.21
C PHE A 236 14.70 -21.34 -24.13
N LYS A 237 15.68 -22.20 -24.45
CA LYS A 237 16.68 -21.92 -25.46
C LYS A 237 16.01 -21.92 -26.86
N GLY A 238 16.22 -20.88 -27.65
CA GLY A 238 15.83 -20.85 -29.07
C GLY A 238 14.75 -19.86 -29.47
N VAL A 239 14.17 -19.10 -28.51
CA VAL A 239 13.21 -18.02 -28.83
C VAL A 239 13.73 -16.71 -28.21
N GLY A 240 14.10 -15.76 -29.05
CA GLY A 240 14.62 -14.47 -28.63
C GLY A 240 13.50 -13.51 -28.20
N ASP A 241 13.82 -12.55 -27.30
CA ASP A 241 12.82 -11.60 -26.79
C ASP A 241 12.20 -10.71 -27.90
N LYS A 242 12.93 -10.44 -28.98
CA LYS A 242 12.40 -9.74 -30.15
C LYS A 242 11.33 -10.55 -30.89
N GLU A 243 11.50 -11.88 -30.96
CA GLU A 243 10.52 -12.79 -31.57
C GLU A 243 9.27 -12.90 -30.72
N VAL A 244 9.43 -12.96 -29.37
CA VAL A 244 8.31 -12.93 -28.43
C VAL A 244 7.51 -11.64 -28.56
N GLN A 245 8.19 -10.50 -28.62
CA GLN A 245 7.51 -9.20 -28.78
C GLN A 245 6.74 -9.13 -30.10
N ARG A 246 7.30 -9.64 -31.19
CA ARG A 246 6.63 -9.71 -32.49
C ARG A 246 5.39 -10.60 -32.41
N PHE A 247 5.50 -11.77 -31.79
CA PHE A 247 4.38 -12.68 -31.58
C PHE A 247 3.29 -12.07 -30.69
N CYS A 248 3.64 -11.38 -29.61
CA CYS A 248 2.69 -10.67 -28.76
C CYS A 248 1.93 -9.58 -29.53
N ASN A 249 2.61 -8.83 -30.39
CA ASN A 249 1.98 -7.79 -31.21
C ASN A 249 1.02 -8.37 -32.26
N GLU A 250 1.37 -9.52 -32.83
CA GLU A 250 0.56 -10.21 -33.83
C GLU A 250 -0.67 -10.91 -33.20
N PHE A 251 -0.54 -11.39 -31.98
CA PHE A 251 -1.58 -12.19 -31.29
C PHE A 251 -1.99 -11.58 -29.96
N VAL A 252 -2.24 -10.27 -29.91
CA VAL A 252 -2.57 -9.52 -28.68
C VAL A 252 -3.68 -10.16 -27.86
N SER A 253 -4.76 -10.68 -28.51
CA SER A 253 -5.88 -11.30 -27.84
C SER A 253 -5.53 -12.62 -27.13
N LEU A 254 -4.55 -13.36 -27.65
CA LEU A 254 -4.13 -14.68 -27.13
C LEU A 254 -3.04 -14.57 -26.07
N THR A 255 -2.26 -13.48 -26.08
CA THR A 255 -1.12 -13.28 -25.18
C THR A 255 -1.41 -12.35 -24.01
N LYS A 256 -2.55 -11.66 -24.03
CA LYS A 256 -2.96 -10.73 -22.95
C LYS A 256 -3.04 -11.45 -21.59
N GLY A 257 -2.26 -10.96 -20.64
CA GLY A 257 -2.20 -11.52 -19.28
C GLY A 257 -1.30 -12.75 -19.11
N LYS A 258 -0.60 -13.21 -20.15
CA LYS A 258 0.32 -14.35 -20.08
C LYS A 258 1.74 -13.94 -19.71
N THR A 259 2.46 -14.83 -19.04
CA THR A 259 3.88 -14.67 -18.73
C THR A 259 4.74 -14.89 -19.98
N LEU A 260 6.00 -14.41 -19.95
CA LEU A 260 6.95 -14.58 -21.03
C LEU A 260 7.18 -16.08 -21.38
N ASP A 261 7.27 -16.94 -20.36
CA ASP A 261 7.49 -18.36 -20.55
C ASP A 261 6.25 -19.06 -21.16
N GLU A 262 5.03 -18.64 -20.79
CA GLU A 262 3.79 -19.13 -21.41
C GLU A 262 3.69 -18.74 -22.88
N VAL A 263 4.08 -17.49 -23.23
CA VAL A 263 4.11 -17.05 -24.62
C VAL A 263 5.17 -17.80 -25.42
N LYS A 264 6.36 -18.04 -24.87
CA LYS A 264 7.40 -18.84 -25.53
C LYS A 264 6.97 -20.30 -25.75
N MET A 265 6.25 -20.91 -24.78
CA MET A 265 5.66 -22.22 -24.98
C MET A 265 4.64 -22.26 -26.10
N MET A 266 3.75 -21.26 -26.18
CA MET A 266 2.78 -21.14 -27.28
C MET A 266 3.46 -20.99 -28.66
N MET A 267 4.57 -20.27 -28.74
CA MET A 267 5.36 -20.13 -29.96
C MET A 267 5.98 -21.47 -30.40
N LEU A 268 6.50 -22.24 -29.43
CA LEU A 268 7.12 -23.56 -29.70
C LEU A 268 6.10 -24.62 -30.13
N GLN A 269 4.85 -24.54 -29.63
CA GLN A 269 3.77 -25.47 -29.99
C GLN A 269 3.18 -25.20 -31.38
N ARG A 270 3.45 -24.04 -31.99
CA ARG A 270 2.97 -23.65 -33.33
C ARG A 270 3.98 -23.92 -34.44
N LYS A 271 5.19 -24.33 -34.12
CA LYS A 271 6.20 -24.85 -35.06
C LYS A 271 5.99 -26.34 -35.28
#